data_afa704e08287b046b8d4a851eae44001
#
_entry.id   afa704e08287b046b8d4a851eae44001
#
_cell.length_a   1.000
_cell.length_b   1.000
_cell.length_c   1.000
_cell.angle_alpha   90.00
_cell.angle_beta   90.00
_cell.angle_gamma   90.00
#
_symmetry.space_group_name_H-M   'P 1'
#
loop_
_entity.id
_entity.type
_entity.pdbx_description
1 polymer ?
#
loop_
_entity_poly.entity_id
_entity_poly.type
_entity_poly.pdbx_seq_one_letter_code
_entity_poly.pdbx_strand_id
1 'polypeptide(L)'
;MMVLMSKLWNTQFLSFYDGDIPCGFIYFAVNRKMIFIMFLAVDESLRTKGYGSAILKEIKNRYPDKKIMVSIEPCNDSAPDIEVRKRRKAFYRKNGYGETGYMIKLSGVVQEIMITNGDFDKKEFLLFYFL
;
A
#
# COMPACT_ATOMS: atom_id res chain seq x y z
N MET A 1 10.55 -8.73 14.30
CA MET A 1 9.73 -8.97 13.11
C MET A 1 10.22 -8.23 11.86
N MET A 2 10.51 -6.95 11.97
CA MET A 2 11.09 -6.18 10.85
C MET A 2 12.36 -6.80 10.29
N VAL A 3 13.21 -7.34 11.15
CA VAL A 3 14.47 -8.00 10.74
C VAL A 3 14.19 -9.25 9.90
N LEU A 4 13.18 -10.04 10.26
CA LEU A 4 12.80 -11.23 9.50
C LEU A 4 12.26 -10.85 8.12
N MET A 5 11.42 -9.82 8.05
CA MET A 5 10.92 -9.31 6.77
C MET A 5 12.05 -8.84 5.87
N SER A 6 13.05 -8.15 6.41
CA SER A 6 14.15 -7.64 5.62
C SER A 6 15.03 -8.74 5.01
N LYS A 7 14.98 -9.96 5.52
CA LYS A 7 15.71 -11.10 4.94
C LYS A 7 15.00 -11.71 3.74
N LEU A 8 13.68 -11.64 3.71
CA LEU A 8 12.85 -12.24 2.66
C LEU A 8 12.34 -11.23 1.65
N TRP A 9 12.20 -10.01 2.09
CA TRP A 9 11.66 -8.92 1.29
C TRP A 9 12.75 -7.90 1.04
N ASN A 10 12.87 -7.50 -0.22
CA ASN A 10 13.69 -6.36 -0.57
C ASN A 10 12.83 -5.10 -0.41
N THR A 11 13.32 -4.09 0.30
CA THR A 11 12.60 -2.84 0.48
C THR A 11 13.08 -1.79 -0.50
N GLN A 12 12.15 -1.03 -1.04
CA GLN A 12 12.41 0.04 -2.00
C GLN A 12 11.79 1.34 -1.54
N PHE A 13 12.51 2.42 -1.76
CA PHE A 13 12.03 3.77 -1.52
C PHE A 13 12.16 4.55 -2.82
N LEU A 14 11.03 5.03 -3.35
CA LEU A 14 11.01 5.81 -4.58
C LEU A 14 10.41 7.18 -4.33
N SER A 15 11.14 8.21 -4.74
CA SER A 15 10.64 9.58 -4.75
C SER A 15 10.18 9.94 -6.16
N PHE A 16 9.11 10.71 -6.25
CA PHE A 16 8.52 11.09 -7.52
C PHE A 16 8.55 12.60 -7.68
N TYR A 17 8.90 13.03 -8.88
CA TYR A 17 9.05 14.43 -9.25
C TYR A 17 8.24 14.74 -10.50
N ASP A 18 7.67 15.93 -10.56
CA ASP A 18 7.10 16.49 -11.77
C ASP A 18 8.07 17.59 -12.21
N GLY A 19 8.96 17.26 -13.16
CA GLY A 19 10.12 18.12 -13.44
C GLY A 19 11.04 18.18 -12.22
N ASP A 20 11.20 19.37 -11.65
CA ASP A 20 12.01 19.59 -10.45
C ASP A 20 11.17 19.64 -9.16
N ILE A 21 9.86 19.48 -9.26
CA ILE A 21 8.95 19.59 -8.12
C ILE A 21 8.76 18.23 -7.47
N PRO A 22 9.16 18.07 -6.19
CA PRO A 22 8.91 16.82 -5.49
C PRO A 22 7.40 16.67 -5.22
N CYS A 23 6.82 15.57 -5.70
CA CYS A 23 5.38 15.32 -5.61
C CYS A 23 5.01 14.36 -4.50
N GLY A 24 5.85 13.38 -4.24
CA GLY A 24 5.56 12.38 -3.24
C GLY A 24 6.58 11.25 -3.24
N PHE A 25 6.33 10.27 -2.38
CA PHE A 25 7.18 9.09 -2.32
C PHE A 25 6.36 7.86 -1.98
N ILE A 26 6.94 6.70 -2.27
CA ILE A 26 6.38 5.41 -1.89
C ILE A 26 7.48 4.54 -1.29
N TYR A 27 7.15 3.85 -0.22
CA TYR A 27 8.02 2.90 0.44
C TYR A 27 7.31 1.56 0.47
N PHE A 28 7.95 0.53 -0.08
CA PHE A 28 7.32 -0.77 -0.22
C PHE A 28 8.32 -1.90 -0.09
N ALA A 29 7.82 -3.06 0.32
CA ALA A 29 8.57 -4.30 0.34
C ALA A 29 8.20 -5.10 -0.90
N VAL A 30 9.18 -5.77 -1.50
CA VAL A 30 8.98 -6.55 -2.71
C VAL A 30 9.66 -7.91 -2.56
N ASN A 31 8.96 -8.96 -3.03
CA ASN A 31 9.54 -10.29 -3.18
C ASN A 31 9.18 -10.84 -4.56
N ARG A 32 9.35 -12.13 -4.79
CA ARG A 32 9.14 -12.73 -6.11
C ARG A 32 7.70 -12.62 -6.61
N LYS A 33 6.71 -12.64 -5.70
CA LYS A 33 5.30 -12.75 -6.06
C LYS A 33 4.49 -11.51 -5.75
N MET A 34 4.93 -10.70 -4.80
CA MET A 34 4.07 -9.64 -4.29
C MET A 34 4.84 -8.42 -3.81
N ILE A 35 4.11 -7.32 -3.75
CA ILE A 35 4.55 -6.05 -3.20
C ILE A 35 3.63 -5.71 -2.04
N PHE A 36 4.20 -5.18 -0.97
CA PHE A 36 3.46 -4.65 0.16
C PHE A 36 3.81 -3.17 0.31
N ILE A 37 2.86 -2.30 0.01
CA ILE A 37 3.04 -0.86 0.15
C ILE A 37 2.94 -0.51 1.64
N MET A 38 4.03 0.01 2.19
CA MET A 38 4.10 0.42 3.59
C MET A 38 3.71 1.87 3.79
N PHE A 39 4.17 2.76 2.88
CA PHE A 39 3.85 4.17 2.92
C PHE A 39 3.70 4.71 1.51
N LEU A 40 2.67 5.52 1.33
CA LEU A 40 2.48 6.33 0.14
C LEU A 40 2.14 7.73 0.64
N ALA A 41 2.95 8.70 0.29
CA ALA A 41 2.73 10.07 0.68
C ALA A 41 2.81 10.99 -0.54
N VAL A 42 1.88 11.92 -0.62
CA VAL A 42 1.84 12.96 -1.65
C VAL A 42 1.90 14.29 -0.92
N ASP A 43 2.66 15.24 -1.45
CA ASP A 43 2.73 16.56 -0.88
C ASP A 43 1.31 17.12 -0.73
N GLU A 44 1.00 17.66 0.44
CA GLU A 44 -0.35 18.09 0.79
C GLU A 44 -0.90 19.14 -0.18
N SER A 45 -0.04 20.05 -0.63
CA SER A 45 -0.41 21.08 -1.59
C SER A 45 -0.75 20.52 -2.97
N LEU A 46 -0.39 19.27 -3.25
CA LEU A 46 -0.54 18.62 -4.56
C LEU A 46 -1.55 17.48 -4.56
N ARG A 47 -2.25 17.22 -3.45
CA ARG A 47 -3.11 16.04 -3.32
C ARG A 47 -4.24 15.97 -4.34
N THR A 48 -4.76 17.10 -4.77
CA THR A 48 -5.88 17.15 -5.71
C THR A 48 -5.47 17.01 -7.18
N LYS A 49 -4.17 16.86 -7.46
CA LYS A 49 -3.64 16.84 -8.83
C LYS A 49 -3.41 15.45 -9.40
N GLY A 50 -3.84 14.41 -8.72
CA GLY A 50 -3.74 13.05 -9.22
C GLY A 50 -2.37 12.39 -9.08
N TYR A 51 -1.45 12.95 -8.33
CA TYR A 51 -0.11 12.39 -8.18
C TYR A 51 -0.12 11.03 -7.45
N GLY A 52 -0.98 10.86 -6.48
CA GLY A 52 -1.10 9.57 -5.79
C GLY A 52 -1.49 8.44 -6.75
N SER A 53 -2.46 8.69 -7.61
CA SER A 53 -2.87 7.71 -8.63
C SER A 53 -1.75 7.45 -9.64
N ALA A 54 -0.99 8.47 -10.01
CA ALA A 54 0.15 8.32 -10.92
C ALA A 54 1.24 7.45 -10.31
N ILE A 55 1.51 7.61 -9.01
CA ILE A 55 2.49 6.80 -8.29
C ILE A 55 2.05 5.33 -8.26
N LEU A 56 0.79 5.06 -7.94
CA LEU A 56 0.26 3.69 -7.92
C LEU A 56 0.31 3.05 -9.31
N LYS A 57 0.01 3.82 -10.34
CA LYS A 57 0.10 3.34 -11.73
C LYS A 57 1.54 2.98 -12.10
N GLU A 58 2.51 3.80 -11.69
CA GLU A 58 3.91 3.53 -11.96
C GLU A 58 4.38 2.23 -11.30
N ILE A 59 3.94 1.95 -10.08
CA ILE A 59 4.27 0.70 -9.41
C ILE A 59 3.69 -0.51 -10.17
N LYS A 60 2.46 -0.41 -10.64
CA LYS A 60 1.87 -1.47 -11.47
C LYS A 60 2.68 -1.69 -12.75
N ASN A 61 3.11 -0.61 -13.38
CA ASN A 61 3.87 -0.70 -14.62
C ASN A 61 5.26 -1.32 -14.41
N ARG A 62 5.89 -1.05 -13.28
CA ARG A 62 7.17 -1.64 -12.93
C ARG A 62 7.09 -3.12 -12.59
N TYR A 63 5.97 -3.55 -12.02
CA TYR A 63 5.79 -4.90 -11.51
C TYR A 63 4.46 -5.50 -11.99
N PRO A 64 4.29 -5.67 -13.31
CA PRO A 64 3.00 -6.09 -13.87
C PRO A 64 2.59 -7.51 -13.45
N ASP A 65 3.56 -8.35 -13.06
CA ASP A 65 3.31 -9.75 -12.72
C ASP A 65 3.20 -10.00 -11.22
N LYS A 66 3.25 -8.95 -10.40
CA LYS A 66 3.19 -9.09 -8.95
C LYS A 66 1.85 -8.62 -8.40
N LYS A 67 1.37 -9.33 -7.39
CA LYS A 67 0.25 -8.85 -6.58
C LYS A 67 0.73 -7.65 -5.76
N ILE A 68 -0.11 -6.64 -5.64
CA ILE A 68 0.23 -5.43 -4.88
C ILE A 68 -0.78 -5.29 -3.76
N MET A 69 -0.29 -5.27 -2.53
CA MET A 69 -1.11 -5.13 -1.33
C MET A 69 -0.82 -3.83 -0.62
N VAL A 70 -1.80 -3.33 0.07
CA VAL A 70 -1.66 -2.18 0.96
C VAL A 70 -2.47 -2.45 2.22
N SER A 71 -1.98 -1.95 3.35
CA SER A 71 -2.74 -1.96 4.59
C SER A 71 -3.23 -0.54 4.88
N ILE A 72 -4.48 -0.44 5.26
CA ILE A 72 -5.11 0.84 5.60
C ILE A 72 -5.83 0.73 6.93
N GLU A 73 -6.02 1.86 7.58
CA GLU A 73 -6.81 1.91 8.81
C GLU A 73 -8.27 1.59 8.50
N PRO A 74 -8.91 0.70 9.30
CA PRO A 74 -10.29 0.30 9.03
C PRO A 74 -11.26 1.48 9.16
N CYS A 75 -12.31 1.47 8.34
CA CYS A 75 -13.36 2.48 8.39
C CYS A 75 -14.32 2.17 9.54
N ASN A 76 -13.90 2.50 10.74
CA ASN A 76 -14.70 2.32 11.95
C ASN A 76 -15.43 3.64 12.26
N ASP A 77 -16.75 3.61 12.32
CA ASP A 77 -17.57 4.80 12.51
C ASP A 77 -17.24 5.58 13.79
N SER A 78 -16.67 4.91 14.79
CA SER A 78 -16.27 5.57 16.03
C SER A 78 -14.90 6.26 15.94
N ALA A 79 -14.17 6.10 14.85
CA ALA A 79 -12.85 6.71 14.69
C ALA A 79 -12.97 8.23 14.52
N PRO A 80 -12.13 9.03 15.23
CA PRO A 80 -12.18 10.49 15.11
C PRO A 80 -11.89 10.99 13.69
N ASP A 81 -11.07 10.26 12.93
CA ASP A 81 -10.65 10.60 11.58
C ASP A 81 -11.37 9.78 10.50
N ILE A 82 -12.61 9.36 10.76
CA ILE A 82 -13.35 8.47 9.86
C ILE A 82 -13.44 8.99 8.43
N GLU A 83 -13.61 10.29 8.25
CA GLU A 83 -13.72 10.86 6.90
C GLU A 83 -12.40 10.74 6.13
N VAL A 84 -11.26 10.89 6.81
CA VAL A 84 -9.94 10.69 6.21
C VAL A 84 -9.77 9.22 5.81
N ARG A 85 -10.18 8.30 6.68
CA ARG A 85 -10.07 6.85 6.41
C ARG A 85 -10.93 6.44 5.23
N LYS A 86 -12.16 6.96 5.14
CA LYS A 86 -13.06 6.68 4.02
C LYS A 86 -12.48 7.19 2.70
N ARG A 87 -11.90 8.38 2.68
CA ARG A 87 -11.25 8.94 1.48
C ARG A 87 -10.08 8.10 1.04
N ARG A 88 -9.27 7.63 1.98
CA ARG A 88 -8.12 6.76 1.69
C ARG A 88 -8.58 5.45 1.06
N LYS A 89 -9.59 4.82 1.63
CA LYS A 89 -10.14 3.58 1.09
C LYS A 89 -10.72 3.79 -0.31
N ALA A 90 -11.48 4.87 -0.50
CA ALA A 90 -12.03 5.22 -1.81
C ALA A 90 -10.93 5.47 -2.84
N PHE A 91 -9.83 6.11 -2.43
CA PHE A 91 -8.68 6.34 -3.29
C PHE A 91 -8.08 5.02 -3.80
N TYR A 92 -7.89 4.04 -2.92
CA TYR A 92 -7.37 2.74 -3.33
C TYR A 92 -8.35 1.98 -4.21
N ARG A 93 -9.64 2.01 -3.90
CA ARG A 93 -10.67 1.40 -4.74
C ARG A 93 -10.67 2.00 -6.16
N LYS A 94 -10.59 3.30 -6.25
CA LYS A 94 -10.52 4.02 -7.52
C LYS A 94 -9.32 3.57 -8.36
N ASN A 95 -8.25 3.19 -7.71
CA ASN A 95 -7.03 2.73 -8.37
C ASN A 95 -6.97 1.22 -8.56
N GLY A 96 -8.10 0.52 -8.42
CA GLY A 96 -8.23 -0.89 -8.74
C GLY A 96 -7.92 -1.85 -7.59
N TYR A 97 -7.79 -1.35 -6.37
CA TYR A 97 -7.58 -2.19 -5.19
C TYR A 97 -8.91 -2.67 -4.65
N GLY A 98 -9.00 -3.99 -4.40
CA GLY A 98 -10.17 -4.60 -3.83
C GLY A 98 -9.99 -4.97 -2.37
N GLU A 99 -11.10 -5.11 -1.66
CA GLU A 99 -11.09 -5.57 -0.27
C GLU A 99 -10.79 -7.07 -0.23
N THR A 100 -10.03 -7.48 0.78
CA THR A 100 -9.73 -8.92 0.97
C THR A 100 -10.58 -9.55 2.07
N GLY A 101 -11.14 -8.72 2.95
CA GLY A 101 -11.82 -9.21 4.15
C GLY A 101 -10.86 -9.60 5.27
N TYR A 102 -9.55 -9.46 5.07
CA TYR A 102 -8.56 -9.81 6.07
C TYR A 102 -7.99 -8.56 6.76
N MET A 103 -7.71 -8.73 8.04
CA MET A 103 -7.09 -7.71 8.86
C MET A 103 -5.72 -8.21 9.32
N ILE A 104 -4.80 -7.28 9.51
CA ILE A 104 -3.50 -7.58 10.13
C ILE A 104 -3.26 -6.61 11.27
N LYS A 105 -2.36 -6.99 12.16
CA LYS A 105 -1.96 -6.13 13.28
C LYS A 105 -0.51 -5.76 13.10
N LEU A 106 -0.26 -4.48 12.83
CA LEU A 106 1.09 -3.94 12.66
C LEU A 106 1.41 -3.01 13.82
N SER A 107 2.45 -3.34 14.58
CA SER A 107 2.85 -2.56 15.76
C SER A 107 1.66 -2.29 16.71
N GLY A 108 0.80 -3.29 16.90
CA GLY A 108 -0.36 -3.18 17.77
C GLY A 108 -1.59 -2.51 17.14
N VAL A 109 -1.49 -2.03 15.91
CA VAL A 109 -2.58 -1.35 15.21
C VAL A 109 -3.22 -2.29 14.20
N VAL A 110 -4.54 -2.46 14.29
CA VAL A 110 -5.31 -3.26 13.34
C VAL A 110 -5.46 -2.51 12.04
N GLN A 111 -5.18 -3.18 10.92
CA GLN A 111 -5.30 -2.60 9.60
C GLN A 111 -5.99 -3.57 8.65
N GLU A 112 -6.69 -3.03 7.68
CA GLU A 112 -7.37 -3.77 6.63
C GLU A 112 -6.44 -3.94 5.43
N ILE A 113 -6.43 -5.14 4.83
CA ILE A 113 -5.63 -5.39 3.63
C ILE A 113 -6.49 -5.18 2.39
N MET A 114 -5.96 -4.42 1.43
CA MET A 114 -6.52 -4.31 0.09
C MET A 114 -5.49 -4.81 -0.93
N ILE A 115 -5.95 -5.29 -2.08
CA ILE A 115 -5.08 -5.94 -3.07
C ILE A 115 -5.48 -5.58 -4.50
N THR A 116 -4.49 -5.51 -5.37
CA THR A 116 -4.70 -5.44 -6.82
C THR A 116 -3.76 -6.42 -7.53
N ASN A 117 -4.01 -6.68 -8.81
CA ASN A 117 -3.24 -7.61 -9.66
C ASN A 117 -3.30 -9.06 -9.20
N GLY A 118 -4.40 -9.47 -8.60
CA GLY A 118 -4.60 -10.86 -8.20
C GLY A 118 -5.40 -10.97 -6.92
N ASP A 119 -5.67 -12.20 -6.55
CA ASP A 119 -6.47 -12.50 -5.37
C ASP A 119 -5.58 -12.67 -4.15
N PHE A 120 -6.13 -12.32 -2.98
CA PHE A 120 -5.43 -12.47 -1.73
C PHE A 120 -5.39 -13.95 -1.33
N ASP A 121 -4.18 -14.46 -1.09
CA ASP A 121 -3.97 -15.81 -0.57
C ASP A 121 -3.34 -15.69 0.82
N LYS A 122 -4.10 -16.05 1.82
CA LYS A 122 -3.67 -15.97 3.22
C LYS A 122 -2.39 -16.78 3.48
N LYS A 123 -2.30 -17.97 2.91
CA LYS A 123 -1.12 -18.83 3.10
C LYS A 123 0.13 -18.20 2.46
N GLU A 124 -0.02 -17.67 1.27
CA GLU A 124 1.06 -17.00 0.58
C GLU A 124 1.55 -15.78 1.36
N PHE A 125 0.61 -14.98 1.87
CA PHE A 125 0.92 -13.81 2.68
C PHE A 125 1.61 -14.20 4.00
N LEU A 126 1.06 -15.17 4.73
CA LEU A 126 1.61 -15.59 6.01
C LEU A 126 3.00 -16.22 5.87
N LEU A 127 3.23 -16.96 4.79
CA LEU A 127 4.54 -17.56 4.54
C LEU A 127 5.63 -16.50 4.51
N PHE A 128 5.39 -15.37 3.89
CA PHE A 128 6.36 -14.29 3.83
C PHE A 128 6.39 -13.43 5.08
N TYR A 129 5.28 -13.32 5.78
CA TYR A 129 5.20 -12.49 6.96
C TYR A 129 5.90 -13.10 8.17
N PHE A 130 5.86 -14.44 8.30
CA PHE A 130 6.42 -15.14 9.46
C PHE A 130 7.77 -15.81 9.21
N LEU A 131 8.22 -15.84 7.99
CA LEU A 131 9.56 -16.34 7.69
C LEU A 131 10.57 -15.22 7.77
#